data_88969a675ba38dda897db46a6f7672ed
#
_entry.id   88969a675ba38dda897db46a6f7672ed
#
_cell.length_a   1.000
_cell.length_b   1.000
_cell.length_c   1.000
_cell.angle_alpha   90.00
_cell.angle_beta   90.00
_cell.angle_gamma   90.00
#
_symmetry.space_group_name_H-M   'P 1'
#
loop_
_entity.id
_entity.type
_entity.pdbx_description
1 polymer ?
#
loop_
_entity_poly.entity_id
_entity_poly.type
_entity_poly.pdbx_seq_one_letter_code
_entity_poly.pdbx_strand_id
1 'polypeptide(L)'
;MSDTSMDTRILALAGVAQALAQVRRIADTGQSDAAVLSTALDSVFRIDAASPVAVYGDAAALRPGLLLLRSYFRNESEDALLPRLGLAVLQLERRFVRDEAADRVHKRLLALAPQAAREGSTHPDVLAALGALYADTVSKLRPRVMVQGNPHYLGQAGVVAEIRAVLLAALRSAVLWRQLGGSLWDFMLRRRQMLEAIQRNL
;
A
#
# COMPACT_ATOMS: atom_id res chain seq x y z
N MET A 1 -19.66 13.64 -15.08
CA MET A 1 -19.43 12.64 -14.02
C MET A 1 -18.36 11.70 -14.56
N SER A 2 -17.11 11.88 -14.09
CA SER A 2 -16.00 11.03 -14.51
C SER A 2 -16.33 9.62 -14.05
N ASP A 3 -16.55 8.73 -15.01
CA ASP A 3 -16.63 7.31 -14.76
C ASP A 3 -15.28 6.90 -14.15
N THR A 4 -15.24 6.84 -12.83
CA THR A 4 -14.07 6.37 -12.11
C THR A 4 -14.02 4.88 -12.44
N SER A 5 -13.34 4.56 -13.52
CA SER A 5 -13.44 3.25 -14.15
C SER A 5 -12.98 2.19 -13.17
N MET A 6 -13.50 0.98 -13.30
CA MET A 6 -13.03 -0.16 -12.53
C MET A 6 -11.52 -0.34 -12.70
N ASP A 7 -10.96 0.10 -13.84
CA ASP A 7 -9.53 0.05 -14.13
C ASP A 7 -8.70 0.87 -13.13
N THR A 8 -9.09 2.13 -12.86
CA THR A 8 -8.36 2.95 -11.89
C THR A 8 -8.50 2.42 -10.46
N ARG A 9 -9.65 1.84 -10.09
CA ARG A 9 -9.82 1.18 -8.78
C ARG A 9 -8.91 -0.04 -8.65
N ILE A 10 -8.81 -0.83 -9.70
CA ILE A 10 -7.94 -2.03 -9.72
C ILE A 10 -6.48 -1.65 -9.62
N LEU A 11 -6.03 -0.57 -10.26
CA LEU A 11 -4.66 -0.07 -10.09
C LEU A 11 -4.36 0.34 -8.66
N ALA A 12 -5.26 1.06 -8.00
CA ALA A 12 -5.08 1.40 -6.58
C ALA A 12 -5.07 0.15 -5.67
N LEU A 13 -5.93 -0.83 -5.95
CA LEU A 13 -5.96 -2.10 -5.21
C LEU A 13 -4.70 -2.94 -5.48
N ALA A 14 -4.15 -2.89 -6.70
CA ALA A 14 -2.86 -3.52 -7.02
C ALA A 14 -1.71 -2.89 -6.22
N GLY A 15 -1.75 -1.56 -6.01
CA GLY A 15 -0.82 -0.87 -5.11
C GLY A 15 -0.90 -1.39 -3.67
N VAL A 16 -2.11 -1.66 -3.16
CA VAL A 16 -2.28 -2.31 -1.84
C VAL A 16 -1.68 -3.71 -1.85
N ALA A 17 -2.02 -4.53 -2.84
CA ALA A 17 -1.60 -5.94 -2.91
C ALA A 17 -0.08 -6.08 -2.98
N GLN A 18 0.59 -5.33 -3.88
CA GLN A 18 2.05 -5.43 -4.00
C GLN A 18 2.79 -4.86 -2.78
N ALA A 19 2.30 -3.79 -2.16
CA ALA A 19 2.90 -3.26 -0.95
C ALA A 19 2.81 -4.28 0.20
N LEU A 20 1.67 -4.96 0.37
CA LEU A 20 1.50 -5.98 1.40
C LEU A 20 2.30 -7.26 1.12
N ALA A 21 2.44 -7.67 -0.14
CA ALA A 21 3.34 -8.76 -0.51
C ALA A 21 4.80 -8.41 -0.18
N GLN A 22 5.19 -7.14 -0.38
CA GLN A 22 6.49 -6.64 0.01
C GLN A 22 6.68 -6.67 1.54
N VAL A 23 5.68 -6.25 2.31
CA VAL A 23 5.69 -6.36 3.78
C VAL A 23 5.95 -7.79 4.22
N ARG A 24 5.26 -8.77 3.62
CA ARG A 24 5.46 -10.18 3.93
C ARG A 24 6.87 -10.66 3.57
N ARG A 25 7.34 -10.32 2.38
CA ARG A 25 8.70 -10.67 1.94
C ARG A 25 9.76 -10.12 2.91
N ILE A 26 9.65 -8.84 3.29
CA ILE A 26 10.57 -8.22 4.24
C ILE A 26 10.49 -8.91 5.60
N ALA A 27 9.28 -9.21 6.09
CA ALA A 27 9.07 -9.87 7.37
C ALA A 27 9.65 -11.30 7.42
N ASP A 28 9.61 -12.03 6.30
CA ASP A 28 10.06 -13.41 6.22
C ASP A 28 11.56 -13.54 5.88
N THR A 29 12.12 -12.63 5.07
CA THR A 29 13.46 -12.75 4.49
C THR A 29 14.41 -11.61 4.85
N GLY A 30 13.93 -10.53 5.45
CA GLY A 30 14.68 -9.29 5.68
C GLY A 30 15.03 -8.54 4.39
N GLN A 31 14.48 -8.92 3.25
CA GLN A 31 14.83 -8.36 1.94
C GLN A 31 13.60 -7.82 1.22
N SER A 32 13.78 -6.70 0.55
CA SER A 32 12.78 -6.09 -0.33
C SER A 32 13.15 -6.26 -1.81
N ASP A 33 12.13 -6.16 -2.68
CA ASP A 33 12.32 -5.92 -4.09
C ASP A 33 12.45 -4.40 -4.29
N ALA A 34 13.58 -3.96 -4.83
CA ALA A 34 13.92 -2.54 -4.92
C ALA A 34 12.93 -1.75 -5.79
N ALA A 35 12.45 -2.32 -6.90
CA ALA A 35 11.52 -1.64 -7.81
C ALA A 35 10.13 -1.50 -7.16
N VAL A 36 9.64 -2.56 -6.52
CA VAL A 36 8.35 -2.54 -5.81
C VAL A 36 8.42 -1.62 -4.60
N LEU A 37 9.53 -1.64 -3.85
CA LEU A 37 9.75 -0.75 -2.71
C LEU A 37 9.74 0.71 -3.13
N SER A 38 10.51 1.08 -4.18
CA SER A 38 10.55 2.45 -4.69
C SER A 38 9.16 2.91 -5.14
N THR A 39 8.45 2.10 -5.95
CA THR A 39 7.08 2.42 -6.39
C THR A 39 6.14 2.67 -5.21
N ALA A 40 6.21 1.83 -4.19
CA ALA A 40 5.36 1.96 -3.01
C ALA A 40 5.66 3.24 -2.23
N LEU A 41 6.95 3.52 -1.94
CA LEU A 41 7.34 4.66 -1.13
C LEU A 41 7.20 5.99 -1.87
N ASP A 42 7.50 6.04 -3.17
CA ASP A 42 7.26 7.22 -4.01
C ASP A 42 5.78 7.62 -4.01
N SER A 43 4.86 6.63 -4.01
CA SER A 43 3.43 6.89 -3.98
C SER A 43 2.99 7.67 -2.73
N VAL A 44 3.71 7.53 -1.62
CA VAL A 44 3.43 8.22 -0.35
C VAL A 44 3.66 9.73 -0.49
N PHE A 45 4.67 10.13 -1.26
CA PHE A 45 5.04 11.53 -1.46
C PHE A 45 4.29 12.21 -2.61
N ARG A 46 3.68 11.44 -3.53
CA ARG A 46 2.88 11.97 -4.64
C ARG A 46 1.45 12.30 -4.20
N ILE A 47 1.34 13.31 -3.31
CA ILE A 47 0.07 13.69 -2.67
C ILE A 47 -0.87 14.32 -3.70
N ASP A 48 -0.36 15.26 -4.52
CA ASP A 48 -1.10 16.02 -5.52
C ASP A 48 -0.89 15.49 -6.95
N ALA A 49 -0.94 14.16 -7.10
CA ALA A 49 -0.76 13.54 -8.41
C ALA A 49 -1.92 13.90 -9.37
N ALA A 50 -1.58 14.21 -10.62
CA ALA A 50 -2.54 14.64 -11.64
C ALA A 50 -3.56 13.54 -12.03
N SER A 51 -3.25 12.29 -11.77
CA SER A 51 -4.15 11.15 -12.03
C SER A 51 -3.87 10.00 -11.05
N PRO A 52 -4.81 9.04 -10.89
CA PRO A 52 -4.59 7.86 -10.06
C PRO A 52 -3.35 7.04 -10.46
N VAL A 53 -3.05 6.96 -11.76
CA VAL A 53 -1.84 6.27 -12.26
C VAL A 53 -0.58 7.04 -11.89
N ALA A 54 -0.60 8.37 -11.99
CA ALA A 54 0.54 9.22 -11.68
C ALA A 54 1.00 9.11 -10.21
N VAL A 55 0.15 8.62 -9.30
CA VAL A 55 0.52 8.28 -7.93
C VAL A 55 1.64 7.23 -7.91
N TYR A 56 1.64 6.30 -8.85
CA TYR A 56 2.63 5.23 -8.95
C TYR A 56 3.72 5.50 -10.01
N GLY A 57 3.59 6.60 -10.75
CA GLY A 57 4.46 6.96 -11.88
C GLY A 57 3.99 6.34 -13.17
N ASP A 58 3.87 5.02 -13.23
CA ASP A 58 3.42 4.27 -14.40
C ASP A 58 2.53 3.09 -13.96
N ALA A 59 1.53 2.74 -14.78
CA ALA A 59 0.68 1.57 -14.59
C ALA A 59 1.48 0.26 -14.63
N ALA A 60 2.54 0.18 -15.44
CA ALA A 60 3.42 -0.98 -15.54
C ALA A 60 4.12 -1.30 -14.20
N ALA A 61 4.39 -0.30 -13.35
CA ALA A 61 4.94 -0.47 -12.02
C ALA A 61 4.00 -1.23 -11.06
N LEU A 62 2.72 -1.35 -11.40
CA LEU A 62 1.72 -2.09 -10.63
C LEU A 62 1.49 -3.52 -11.12
N ARG A 63 2.23 -3.96 -12.16
CA ARG A 63 2.10 -5.31 -12.70
C ARG A 63 2.24 -6.43 -11.65
N PRO A 64 3.18 -6.38 -10.68
CA PRO A 64 3.25 -7.39 -9.61
C PRO A 64 1.95 -7.46 -8.80
N GLY A 65 1.38 -6.32 -8.42
CA GLY A 65 0.12 -6.25 -7.70
C GLY A 65 -1.08 -6.78 -8.50
N LEU A 66 -1.12 -6.48 -9.80
CA LEU A 66 -2.16 -6.99 -10.71
C LEU A 66 -2.10 -8.52 -10.82
N LEU A 67 -0.90 -9.11 -10.90
CA LEU A 67 -0.72 -10.56 -10.92
C LEU A 67 -1.20 -11.22 -9.63
N LEU A 68 -0.90 -10.61 -8.47
CA LEU A 68 -1.40 -11.07 -7.17
C LEU A 68 -2.92 -11.04 -7.10
N LEU A 69 -3.54 -9.95 -7.54
CA LEU A 69 -5.00 -9.84 -7.58
C LEU A 69 -5.62 -10.87 -8.53
N ARG A 70 -5.02 -11.09 -9.70
CA ARG A 70 -5.48 -12.12 -10.66
C ARG A 70 -5.48 -13.50 -10.01
N SER A 71 -4.37 -13.87 -9.39
CA SER A 71 -4.23 -15.17 -8.70
C SER A 71 -5.28 -15.30 -7.58
N TYR A 72 -5.47 -14.25 -6.76
CA TYR A 72 -6.48 -14.24 -5.72
C TYR A 72 -7.90 -14.44 -6.28
N PHE A 73 -8.28 -13.66 -7.31
CA PHE A 73 -9.63 -13.75 -7.89
C PHE A 73 -9.86 -15.04 -8.67
N ARG A 74 -8.81 -15.76 -9.09
CA ARG A 74 -8.92 -17.07 -9.70
C ARG A 74 -8.89 -18.23 -8.72
N ASN A 75 -8.73 -17.94 -7.41
CA ASN A 75 -8.49 -18.93 -6.35
C ASN A 75 -7.23 -19.79 -6.61
N GLU A 76 -6.22 -19.19 -7.22
CA GLU A 76 -4.90 -19.80 -7.49
C GLU A 76 -3.87 -19.44 -6.41
N SER A 77 -4.22 -18.52 -5.50
CA SER A 77 -3.33 -18.05 -4.44
C SER A 77 -3.32 -19.03 -3.26
N GLU A 78 -2.12 -19.49 -2.87
CA GLU A 78 -1.92 -20.31 -1.68
C GLU A 78 -1.68 -19.47 -0.40
N ASP A 79 -1.38 -18.17 -0.55
CA ASP A 79 -1.12 -17.28 0.58
C ASP A 79 -2.41 -16.80 1.24
N ALA A 80 -2.80 -17.46 2.33
CA ALA A 80 -3.97 -17.07 3.11
C ALA A 80 -3.76 -15.81 3.98
N LEU A 81 -2.51 -15.37 4.19
CA LEU A 81 -2.20 -14.22 5.06
C LEU A 81 -2.30 -12.90 4.29
N LEU A 82 -1.96 -12.88 3.01
CA LEU A 82 -2.02 -11.67 2.19
C LEU A 82 -3.44 -11.07 2.10
N PRO A 83 -4.51 -11.84 1.84
CA PRO A 83 -5.88 -11.32 1.87
C PRO A 83 -6.31 -10.82 3.27
N ARG A 84 -5.84 -11.45 4.36
CA ARG A 84 -6.12 -10.99 5.73
C ARG A 84 -5.48 -9.64 6.02
N LEU A 85 -4.23 -9.45 5.61
CA LEU A 85 -3.54 -8.15 5.70
C LEU A 85 -4.27 -7.09 4.86
N GLY A 86 -4.67 -7.44 3.63
CA GLY A 86 -5.45 -6.56 2.76
C GLY A 86 -6.74 -6.09 3.42
N LEU A 87 -7.52 -7.01 3.97
CA LEU A 87 -8.75 -6.68 4.69
C LEU A 87 -8.48 -5.77 5.90
N ALA A 88 -7.43 -6.06 6.68
CA ALA A 88 -7.07 -5.24 7.84
C ALA A 88 -6.72 -3.80 7.44
N VAL A 89 -5.94 -3.61 6.35
CA VAL A 89 -5.59 -2.29 5.84
C VAL A 89 -6.81 -1.54 5.28
N LEU A 90 -7.70 -2.22 4.54
CA LEU A 90 -8.94 -1.64 4.01
C LEU A 90 -9.94 -1.25 5.12
N GLN A 91 -9.92 -1.95 6.25
CA GLN A 91 -10.71 -1.58 7.44
C GLN A 91 -10.06 -0.43 8.21
N LEU A 92 -8.73 -0.44 8.35
CA LEU A 92 -7.96 0.60 9.01
C LEU A 92 -8.12 1.95 8.29
N GLU A 93 -8.16 1.95 6.95
CA GLU A 93 -8.38 3.13 6.13
C GLU A 93 -9.61 3.93 6.58
N ARG A 94 -10.73 3.25 6.84
CA ARG A 94 -11.99 3.90 7.28
C ARG A 94 -11.85 4.68 8.60
N ARG A 95 -11.00 4.20 9.49
CA ARG A 95 -10.69 4.87 10.76
C ARG A 95 -9.71 6.00 10.54
N PHE A 96 -8.67 5.74 9.76
CA PHE A 96 -7.61 6.68 9.47
C PHE A 96 -8.12 7.99 8.88
N VAL A 97 -8.97 7.95 7.85
CA VAL A 97 -9.48 9.15 7.17
C VAL A 97 -10.41 10.02 8.02
N ARG A 98 -10.87 9.49 9.17
CA ARG A 98 -11.74 10.19 10.13
C ARG A 98 -11.02 10.61 11.41
N ASP A 99 -9.76 10.25 11.53
CA ASP A 99 -8.94 10.49 12.71
C ASP A 99 -7.94 11.63 12.43
N GLU A 100 -7.59 12.37 13.46
CA GLU A 100 -6.55 13.42 13.40
C GLU A 100 -5.19 12.87 12.94
N ALA A 101 -5.00 11.55 12.98
CA ALA A 101 -3.80 10.90 12.46
C ALA A 101 -3.60 11.20 10.97
N ALA A 102 -4.67 11.36 10.19
CA ALA A 102 -4.58 11.70 8.76
C ALA A 102 -3.90 13.06 8.55
N ASP A 103 -4.32 14.09 9.32
CA ASP A 103 -3.72 15.43 9.25
C ASP A 103 -2.27 15.42 9.74
N ARG A 104 -1.98 14.67 10.81
CA ARG A 104 -0.60 14.52 11.32
C ARG A 104 0.31 13.84 10.30
N VAL A 105 -0.17 12.78 9.65
CA VAL A 105 0.55 12.08 8.59
C VAL A 105 0.81 13.04 7.43
N HIS A 106 -0.23 13.72 6.94
CA HIS A 106 -0.11 14.67 5.84
C HIS A 106 0.95 15.76 6.10
N LYS A 107 0.88 16.44 7.26
CA LYS A 107 1.84 17.48 7.65
C LYS A 107 3.28 16.95 7.72
N ARG A 108 3.49 15.77 8.29
CA ARG A 108 4.83 15.17 8.40
C ARG A 108 5.38 14.71 7.05
N LEU A 109 4.51 14.23 6.14
CA LEU A 109 4.92 13.87 4.78
C LEU A 109 5.36 15.11 3.99
N LEU A 110 4.62 16.22 4.10
CA LEU A 110 5.04 17.50 3.47
C LEU A 110 6.39 17.98 4.00
N ALA A 111 6.66 17.83 5.30
CA ALA A 111 7.95 18.19 5.89
C ALA A 111 9.09 17.26 5.44
N LEU A 112 8.81 15.98 5.19
CA LEU A 112 9.79 14.97 4.77
C LEU A 112 10.04 14.98 3.24
N ALA A 113 9.08 15.47 2.44
CA ALA A 113 9.15 15.43 0.99
C ALA A 113 10.43 16.08 0.40
N PRO A 114 10.97 17.22 0.90
CA PRO A 114 12.21 17.78 0.39
C PRO A 114 13.43 16.85 0.59
N GLN A 115 13.47 16.12 1.70
CA GLN A 115 14.53 15.13 1.95
C GLN A 115 14.39 13.94 1.00
N ALA A 116 13.19 13.38 0.88
CA ALA A 116 12.92 12.28 -0.05
C ALA A 116 13.24 12.65 -1.51
N ALA A 117 13.00 13.90 -1.91
CA ALA A 117 13.32 14.39 -3.25
C ALA A 117 14.85 14.47 -3.51
N ARG A 118 15.64 14.77 -2.48
CA ARG A 118 17.11 14.86 -2.62
C ARG A 118 17.81 13.50 -2.53
N GLU A 119 17.38 12.67 -1.60
CA GLU A 119 18.07 11.44 -1.20
C GLU A 119 17.43 10.18 -1.82
N GLY A 120 16.18 10.29 -2.24
CA GLY A 120 15.34 9.17 -2.67
C GLY A 120 14.41 8.67 -1.56
N SER A 121 13.23 8.20 -1.93
CA SER A 121 12.22 7.68 -1.00
C SER A 121 12.66 6.41 -0.25
N THR A 122 13.63 5.68 -0.80
CA THR A 122 14.20 4.44 -0.24
C THR A 122 15.46 4.67 0.60
N HIS A 123 15.92 5.92 0.75
CA HIS A 123 17.07 6.24 1.59
C HIS A 123 16.82 5.79 3.05
N PRO A 124 17.79 5.21 3.75
CA PRO A 124 17.61 4.69 5.12
C PRO A 124 16.99 5.70 6.10
N ASP A 125 17.40 6.97 6.04
CA ASP A 125 16.86 8.01 6.91
C ASP A 125 15.40 8.34 6.59
N VAL A 126 15.02 8.33 5.30
CA VAL A 126 13.62 8.51 4.86
C VAL A 126 12.77 7.33 5.30
N LEU A 127 13.28 6.10 5.13
CA LEU A 127 12.62 4.88 5.62
C LEU A 127 12.40 4.92 7.13
N ALA A 128 13.43 5.30 7.90
CA ALA A 128 13.33 5.43 9.35
C ALA A 128 12.29 6.47 9.76
N ALA A 129 12.26 7.62 9.07
CA ALA A 129 11.29 8.69 9.32
C ALA A 129 9.85 8.26 9.00
N LEU A 130 9.62 7.55 7.88
CA LEU A 130 8.31 6.99 7.51
C LEU A 130 7.87 5.91 8.51
N GLY A 131 8.80 5.04 8.92
CA GLY A 131 8.54 4.02 9.93
C GLY A 131 8.13 4.61 11.29
N ALA A 132 8.83 5.67 11.73
CA ALA A 132 8.49 6.42 12.93
C ALA A 132 7.14 7.14 12.79
N LEU A 133 6.87 7.74 11.63
CA LEU A 133 5.58 8.37 11.34
C LEU A 133 4.42 7.37 11.49
N TYR A 134 4.54 6.18 10.91
CA TYR A 134 3.54 5.11 11.06
C TYR A 134 3.37 4.70 12.53
N ALA A 135 4.47 4.52 13.26
CA ALA A 135 4.46 4.11 14.67
C ALA A 135 3.76 5.15 15.57
N ASP A 136 4.02 6.43 15.33
CA ASP A 136 3.47 7.53 16.14
C ASP A 136 2.00 7.81 15.88
N THR A 137 1.48 7.43 14.73
CA THR A 137 0.14 7.80 14.26
C THR A 137 -0.73 6.58 13.97
N VAL A 138 -0.50 5.92 12.85
CA VAL A 138 -1.35 4.85 12.29
C VAL A 138 -1.40 3.62 13.19
N SER A 139 -0.27 3.22 13.79
CA SER A 139 -0.21 2.01 14.63
C SER A 139 -1.08 2.08 15.90
N LYS A 140 -1.50 3.28 16.29
CA LYS A 140 -2.37 3.52 17.45
C LYS A 140 -3.84 3.28 17.13
N LEU A 141 -4.20 3.26 15.84
CA LEU A 141 -5.57 3.03 15.39
C LEU A 141 -5.96 1.55 15.43
N ARG A 142 -7.26 1.30 15.35
CA ARG A 142 -7.84 -0.06 15.30
C ARG A 142 -8.65 -0.23 13.99
N PRO A 143 -8.61 -1.40 13.34
CA PRO A 143 -7.83 -2.59 13.73
C PRO A 143 -6.33 -2.40 13.51
N ARG A 144 -5.50 -3.08 14.31
CA ARG A 144 -4.06 -3.13 14.06
C ARG A 144 -3.74 -4.08 12.91
N VAL A 145 -2.84 -3.68 12.03
CA VAL A 145 -2.29 -4.58 11.01
C VAL A 145 -1.20 -5.42 11.67
N MET A 146 -1.48 -6.71 11.86
CA MET A 146 -0.56 -7.64 12.51
C MET A 146 0.27 -8.35 11.44
N VAL A 147 1.55 -8.01 11.37
CA VAL A 147 2.49 -8.65 10.44
C VAL A 147 3.10 -9.86 11.12
N GLN A 148 3.01 -11.01 10.45
CA GLN A 148 3.66 -12.26 10.84
C GLN A 148 4.87 -12.50 9.93
N GLY A 149 5.92 -13.07 10.48
CA GLY A 149 7.14 -13.38 9.74
C GLY A 149 8.21 -13.98 10.64
N ASN A 150 9.43 -14.05 10.16
CA ASN A 150 10.56 -14.61 10.90
C ASN A 150 10.97 -13.69 12.07
N PRO A 151 10.97 -14.19 13.32
CA PRO A 151 11.32 -13.41 14.50
C PRO A 151 12.73 -12.77 14.42
N HIS A 152 13.66 -13.41 13.72
CA HIS A 152 15.01 -12.87 13.52
C HIS A 152 14.99 -11.51 12.81
N TYR A 153 14.18 -11.38 11.76
CA TYR A 153 14.05 -10.12 11.02
C TYR A 153 13.14 -9.12 11.73
N LEU A 154 12.04 -9.60 12.31
CA LEU A 154 11.11 -8.77 13.08
C LEU A 154 11.72 -8.20 14.37
N GLY A 155 12.85 -8.74 14.85
CA GLY A 155 13.63 -8.19 15.94
C GLY A 155 14.57 -7.03 15.54
N GLN A 156 14.77 -6.78 14.24
CA GLN A 156 15.70 -5.75 13.75
C GLN A 156 14.99 -4.43 13.52
N ALA A 157 15.45 -3.37 14.17
CA ALA A 157 14.80 -2.06 14.12
C ALA A 157 14.68 -1.48 12.71
N GLY A 158 15.70 -1.65 11.85
CA GLY A 158 15.69 -1.21 10.45
C GLY A 158 14.65 -1.94 9.62
N VAL A 159 14.54 -3.27 9.76
CA VAL A 159 13.53 -4.09 9.09
C VAL A 159 12.12 -3.69 9.52
N VAL A 160 11.91 -3.45 10.80
CA VAL A 160 10.61 -3.00 11.33
C VAL A 160 10.26 -1.60 10.81
N ALA A 161 11.24 -0.71 10.68
CA ALA A 161 11.02 0.63 10.11
C ALA A 161 10.61 0.54 8.64
N GLU A 162 11.27 -0.30 7.85
CA GLU A 162 10.94 -0.54 6.44
C GLU A 162 9.53 -1.15 6.29
N ILE A 163 9.18 -2.17 7.08
CA ILE A 163 7.82 -2.74 7.11
C ILE A 163 6.77 -1.67 7.38
N ARG A 164 6.99 -0.80 8.36
CA ARG A 164 6.07 0.29 8.72
C ARG A 164 5.94 1.33 7.61
N ALA A 165 7.05 1.66 6.94
CA ALA A 165 7.04 2.56 5.78
C ALA A 165 6.20 1.98 4.63
N VAL A 166 6.36 0.69 4.33
CA VAL A 166 5.58 0.02 3.29
C VAL A 166 4.10 -0.16 3.69
N LEU A 167 3.79 -0.37 4.98
CA LEU A 167 2.41 -0.35 5.48
C LEU A 167 1.76 1.03 5.31
N LEU A 168 2.52 2.12 5.46
CA LEU A 168 2.01 3.46 5.18
C LEU A 168 1.67 3.62 3.69
N ALA A 169 2.49 3.07 2.78
CA ALA A 169 2.22 3.05 1.35
C ALA A 169 0.98 2.19 1.00
N ALA A 170 0.81 1.04 1.65
CA ALA A 170 -0.39 0.23 1.51
C ALA A 170 -1.65 1.00 1.95
N LEU A 171 -1.58 1.71 3.08
CA LEU A 171 -2.67 2.56 3.56
C LEU A 171 -2.97 3.73 2.58
N ARG A 172 -1.94 4.37 2.03
CA ARG A 172 -2.09 5.42 1.00
C ARG A 172 -2.83 4.90 -0.22
N SER A 173 -2.49 3.70 -0.70
CA SER A 173 -3.17 3.03 -1.82
C SER A 173 -4.61 2.65 -1.46
N ALA A 174 -4.88 2.23 -0.22
CA ALA A 174 -6.23 1.94 0.26
C ALA A 174 -7.11 3.20 0.30
N VAL A 175 -6.55 4.34 0.73
CA VAL A 175 -7.23 5.66 0.69
C VAL A 175 -7.57 6.03 -0.75
N LEU A 176 -6.63 5.90 -1.67
CA LEU A 176 -6.86 6.17 -3.10
C LEU A 176 -7.97 5.26 -3.66
N TRP A 177 -7.91 3.94 -3.39
CA TRP A 177 -8.93 3.00 -3.82
C TRP A 177 -10.33 3.41 -3.34
N ARG A 178 -10.45 3.86 -2.09
CA ARG A 178 -11.69 4.35 -1.52
C ARG A 178 -12.18 5.65 -2.18
N GLN A 179 -11.28 6.59 -2.41
CA GLN A 179 -11.57 7.85 -3.12
C GLN A 179 -12.08 7.61 -4.54
N LEU A 180 -11.60 6.55 -5.20
CA LEU A 180 -12.06 6.10 -6.51
C LEU A 180 -13.39 5.32 -6.45
N GLY A 181 -14.06 5.28 -5.29
CA GLY A 181 -15.35 4.60 -5.10
C GLY A 181 -15.23 3.10 -4.83
N GLY A 182 -14.04 2.61 -4.48
CA GLY A 182 -13.83 1.22 -4.09
C GLY A 182 -14.58 0.85 -2.82
N SER A 183 -15.14 -0.36 -2.79
CA SER A 183 -15.91 -0.88 -1.66
C SER A 183 -15.63 -2.35 -1.44
N LEU A 184 -15.72 -2.79 -0.17
CA LEU A 184 -15.62 -4.23 0.13
C LEU A 184 -16.70 -5.06 -0.55
N TRP A 185 -17.85 -4.44 -0.90
CA TRP A 185 -18.88 -5.06 -1.72
C TRP A 185 -18.44 -5.39 -3.14
N ASP A 186 -17.41 -4.69 -3.68
CA ASP A 186 -16.88 -4.98 -5.01
C ASP A 186 -16.33 -6.41 -5.09
N PHE A 187 -15.72 -6.93 -4.02
CA PHE A 187 -15.19 -8.29 -3.96
C PHE A 187 -16.30 -9.36 -4.07
N MET A 188 -17.51 -9.05 -3.60
CA MET A 188 -18.64 -9.97 -3.63
C MET A 188 -19.48 -9.80 -4.90
N LEU A 189 -19.78 -8.54 -5.26
CA LEU A 189 -20.79 -8.25 -6.29
C LEU A 189 -20.17 -7.96 -7.67
N ARG A 190 -18.88 -7.56 -7.73
CA ARG A 190 -18.23 -7.11 -8.97
C ARG A 190 -16.98 -7.92 -9.33
N ARG A 191 -16.87 -9.14 -8.82
CA ARG A 191 -15.70 -10.00 -9.02
C ARG A 191 -15.34 -10.16 -10.51
N ARG A 192 -16.34 -10.37 -11.38
CA ARG A 192 -16.13 -10.49 -12.82
C ARG A 192 -15.58 -9.20 -13.43
N GLN A 193 -16.17 -8.06 -13.10
CA GLN A 193 -15.71 -6.75 -13.59
C GLN A 193 -14.28 -6.44 -13.12
N MET A 194 -13.94 -6.80 -11.88
CA MET A 194 -12.58 -6.66 -11.35
C MET A 194 -11.59 -7.53 -12.11
N LEU A 195 -11.92 -8.80 -12.42
CA LEU A 195 -11.08 -9.68 -13.24
C LEU A 195 -10.88 -9.14 -14.66
N GLU A 196 -11.92 -8.64 -15.30
CA GLU A 196 -11.84 -8.02 -16.62
C GLU A 196 -10.96 -6.77 -16.61
N ALA A 197 -11.07 -5.92 -15.56
CA ALA A 197 -10.22 -4.76 -15.38
C ALA A 197 -8.75 -5.14 -15.14
N ILE A 198 -8.47 -6.18 -14.35
CA ILE A 198 -7.12 -6.71 -14.15
C ILE A 198 -6.52 -7.16 -15.49
N GLN A 199 -7.28 -7.88 -16.32
CA GLN A 199 -6.82 -8.36 -17.62
C GLN A 199 -6.47 -7.22 -18.60
N ARG A 200 -7.26 -6.13 -18.59
CA ARG A 200 -6.99 -4.96 -19.44
C ARG A 200 -5.72 -4.20 -19.03
N ASN A 201 -5.32 -4.28 -17.76
CA ASN A 201 -4.17 -3.56 -17.22
C ASN A 201 -2.89 -4.44 -17.13
N LEU A 202 -2.92 -5.72 -17.48
CA LEU A 202 -1.76 -6.62 -17.56
C LEU A 202 -1.10 -6.61 -18.91
#